data_5665073c42ef9389a21b46fe3a83e675
#
_entry.id   5665073c42ef9389a21b46fe3a83e675
#
_cell.length_a   1.000
_cell.length_b   1.000
_cell.length_c   1.000
_cell.angle_alpha   90.00
_cell.angle_beta   90.00
_cell.angle_gamma   90.00
#
_symmetry.space_group_name_H-M   'P 1'
#
loop_
_entity.id
_entity.type
_entity.pdbx_description
1 polymer ?
#
loop_
_entity_poly.entity_id
_entity_poly.type
_entity_poly.pdbx_seq_one_letter_code
_entity_poly.pdbx_strand_id
1 'polypeptide(L)'
;MIRVGIAGAAGYTAGELIRVLISHPQVELRYLQSESHRGESVGRVHRDLIYMNLKFSDLDLTDIDVLFLCMGHGMSAQFLERHPVPASVRIIDLSHDFRLKSNAGDFVYGLPELNRERIRGAWHVANPGCFATAIELGLLPLAKSGLPPAHVSVFGITGATGAGQKPTEETHYSHRAQNLSVYKVFSHQHLAEIREILAGQDEDVQADIAFVPVRGCHARGIMINAVFASERDLSEIRSMYAACYEGHPFTVMSDEPVYLKQVVNTNYCFVHVEQQDRNVLVTSVIDNLLKGASGQAVQNMNLMFGLEETAGLGLKASYF
;
A
#
# COMPACT_ATOMS: atom_id res chain seq x y z
N MET A 1 10.78 -8.34 21.71
CA MET A 1 10.32 -7.11 21.02
C MET A 1 11.16 -6.94 19.78
N ILE A 2 10.52 -6.66 18.64
CA ILE A 2 11.20 -6.32 17.38
C ILE A 2 11.60 -4.84 17.46
N ARG A 3 12.89 -4.56 17.32
CA ARG A 3 13.44 -3.20 17.36
C ARG A 3 13.35 -2.58 15.98
N VAL A 4 12.64 -1.47 15.88
CA VAL A 4 12.31 -0.82 14.61
C VAL A 4 13.06 0.48 14.43
N GLY A 5 13.71 0.63 13.26
CA GLY A 5 14.21 1.89 12.74
C GLY A 5 13.37 2.38 11.55
N ILE A 6 13.12 3.68 11.48
CA ILE A 6 12.40 4.32 10.36
C ILE A 6 13.29 5.40 9.76
N ALA A 7 13.65 5.26 8.49
CA ALA A 7 14.30 6.31 7.71
C ALA A 7 13.24 7.13 6.97
N GLY A 8 13.35 8.47 7.02
CA GLY A 8 12.35 9.38 6.48
C GLY A 8 11.11 9.55 7.38
N ALA A 9 11.32 9.57 8.70
CA ALA A 9 10.27 9.50 9.71
C ALA A 9 9.34 10.73 9.79
N ALA A 10 9.55 11.79 8.99
CA ALA A 10 8.74 13.02 9.02
C ALA A 10 7.56 13.04 8.02
N GLY A 11 7.47 12.07 7.09
CA GLY A 11 6.42 12.03 6.06
C GLY A 11 5.09 11.47 6.56
N TYR A 12 4.00 11.62 5.77
CA TYR A 12 2.68 11.07 6.11
C TYR A 12 2.68 9.56 6.32
N THR A 13 3.35 8.82 5.43
CA THR A 13 3.48 7.36 5.53
C THR A 13 4.18 6.97 6.83
N ALA A 14 5.27 7.67 7.18
CA ALA A 14 5.97 7.41 8.43
C ALA A 14 5.12 7.77 9.67
N GLY A 15 4.35 8.86 9.64
CA GLY A 15 3.42 9.21 10.71
C GLY A 15 2.39 8.12 10.96
N GLU A 16 1.80 7.57 9.90
CA GLU A 16 0.88 6.42 10.00
C GLU A 16 1.58 5.14 10.47
N LEU A 17 2.81 4.90 10.01
CA LEU A 17 3.60 3.77 10.47
C LEU A 17 3.87 3.86 11.98
N ILE A 18 4.31 5.03 12.47
CA ILE A 18 4.51 5.30 13.89
C ILE A 18 3.20 5.07 14.66
N ARG A 19 2.06 5.61 14.18
CA ARG A 19 0.74 5.46 14.80
C ARG A 19 0.35 3.98 15.00
N VAL A 20 0.65 3.13 14.04
CA VAL A 20 0.37 1.68 14.12
C VAL A 20 1.36 0.99 15.06
N LEU A 21 2.64 1.30 14.94
CA LEU A 21 3.71 0.61 15.66
C LEU A 21 3.74 0.94 17.16
N ILE A 22 3.35 2.14 17.59
CA ILE A 22 3.29 2.48 19.03
C ILE A 22 2.29 1.62 19.82
N SER A 23 1.29 1.05 19.14
CA SER A 23 0.30 0.14 19.74
C SER A 23 0.54 -1.32 19.40
N HIS A 24 1.60 -1.64 18.69
CA HIS A 24 1.91 -3.01 18.31
C HIS A 24 2.51 -3.79 19.48
N PRO A 25 1.93 -4.97 19.86
CA PRO A 25 2.28 -5.66 21.11
C PRO A 25 3.71 -6.21 21.15
N GLN A 26 4.38 -6.34 20.00
CA GLN A 26 5.68 -7.01 19.88
C GLN A 26 6.76 -6.11 19.26
N VAL A 27 6.52 -4.79 19.21
CA VAL A 27 7.43 -3.81 18.59
C VAL A 27 7.96 -2.80 19.62
N GLU A 28 9.20 -2.40 19.44
CA GLU A 28 9.84 -1.27 20.11
C GLU A 28 10.36 -0.30 19.04
N LEU A 29 9.85 0.94 19.03
CA LEU A 29 10.38 2.01 18.20
C LEU A 29 11.70 2.50 18.77
N ARG A 30 12.81 2.25 18.06
CA ARG A 30 14.16 2.62 18.51
C ARG A 30 14.63 3.93 17.89
N TYR A 31 14.55 4.06 16.58
CA TYR A 31 15.11 5.19 15.85
C TYR A 31 14.12 5.73 14.82
N LEU A 32 13.88 7.03 14.88
CA LEU A 32 13.04 7.78 13.96
C LEU A 32 13.91 8.82 13.25
N GLN A 33 14.49 8.46 12.10
CA GLN A 33 15.43 9.32 11.40
C GLN A 33 14.72 10.34 10.51
N SER A 34 15.12 11.61 10.67
CA SER A 34 14.75 12.69 9.75
C SER A 34 15.90 13.69 9.66
N GLU A 35 16.39 13.94 8.46
CA GLU A 35 17.47 14.90 8.24
C GLU A 35 17.07 16.33 8.61
N SER A 36 15.83 16.72 8.25
CA SER A 36 15.32 18.08 8.47
C SER A 36 14.89 18.39 9.92
N HIS A 37 14.68 17.36 10.77
CA HIS A 37 14.13 17.51 12.12
C HIS A 37 14.96 16.83 13.20
N ARG A 38 16.24 16.57 12.92
CA ARG A 38 17.16 15.89 13.86
C ARG A 38 17.16 16.55 15.25
N GLY A 39 16.94 15.74 16.28
CA GLY A 39 16.89 16.17 17.68
C GLY A 39 15.59 16.84 18.11
N GLU A 40 14.67 17.16 17.19
CA GLU A 40 13.37 17.73 17.52
C GLU A 40 12.39 16.66 18.04
N SER A 41 11.37 17.13 18.77
CA SER A 41 10.25 16.25 19.16
C SER A 41 9.44 15.82 17.92
N VAL A 42 9.11 14.53 17.83
CA VAL A 42 8.23 13.97 16.79
C VAL A 42 6.88 14.70 16.77
N GLY A 43 6.36 15.09 17.92
CA GLY A 43 5.12 15.86 18.04
C GLY A 43 5.16 17.28 17.45
N ARG A 44 6.33 17.78 16.99
CA ARG A 44 6.38 19.03 16.19
C ARG A 44 5.91 18.82 14.74
N VAL A 45 6.12 17.65 14.20
CA VAL A 45 5.74 17.24 12.84
C VAL A 45 4.42 16.48 12.86
N HIS A 46 4.34 15.40 13.62
CA HIS A 46 3.15 14.58 13.84
C HIS A 46 2.42 15.10 15.09
N ARG A 47 1.52 16.05 14.88
CA ARG A 47 0.86 16.81 15.96
C ARG A 47 -0.03 15.98 16.86
N ASP A 48 -0.55 14.88 16.35
CA ASP A 48 -1.31 13.84 17.05
C ASP A 48 -0.47 13.08 18.09
N LEU A 49 0.87 13.15 18.00
CA LEU A 49 1.81 12.51 18.93
C LEU A 49 2.48 13.50 19.91
N ILE A 50 1.94 14.70 20.07
CA ILE A 50 2.53 15.76 20.94
C ILE A 50 2.65 15.34 22.41
N TYR A 51 1.83 14.40 22.86
CA TYR A 51 1.83 13.86 24.22
C TYR A 51 2.91 12.79 24.46
N MET A 52 3.56 12.31 23.39
CA MET A 52 4.59 11.28 23.46
C MET A 52 5.99 11.91 23.55
N ASN A 53 6.85 11.34 24.39
CA ASN A 53 8.24 11.78 24.48
C ASN A 53 9.11 11.09 23.43
N LEU A 54 8.74 11.24 22.13
CA LEU A 54 9.51 10.73 21.01
C LEU A 54 10.32 11.86 20.36
N LYS A 55 11.54 11.54 19.93
CA LYS A 55 12.43 12.48 19.23
C LYS A 55 12.95 11.87 17.94
N PHE A 56 13.16 12.73 16.94
CA PHE A 56 13.92 12.35 15.76
C PHE A 56 15.40 12.19 16.15
N SER A 57 16.01 11.09 15.70
CA SER A 57 17.38 10.69 16.02
C SER A 57 18.12 10.22 14.78
N ASP A 58 19.43 10.04 14.90
CA ASP A 58 20.17 9.26 13.92
C ASP A 58 19.79 7.78 14.04
N LEU A 59 20.01 7.03 12.97
CA LEU A 59 19.86 5.58 12.95
C LEU A 59 21.14 4.91 13.46
N ASP A 60 21.00 3.99 14.39
CA ASP A 60 21.99 2.95 14.64
C ASP A 60 21.48 1.64 14.03
N LEU A 61 22.02 1.30 12.85
CA LEU A 61 21.60 0.11 12.11
C LEU A 61 22.04 -1.20 12.78
N THR A 62 22.91 -1.14 13.79
CA THR A 62 23.34 -2.32 14.55
C THR A 62 22.42 -2.64 15.74
N ASP A 63 21.54 -1.70 16.12
CA ASP A 63 20.61 -1.84 17.24
C ASP A 63 19.13 -1.94 16.80
N ILE A 64 18.88 -2.42 15.58
CA ILE A 64 17.54 -2.69 15.05
C ILE A 64 17.43 -4.08 14.46
N ASP A 65 16.21 -4.59 14.37
CA ASP A 65 15.89 -5.87 13.73
C ASP A 65 15.22 -5.66 12.36
N VAL A 66 14.56 -4.50 12.17
CA VAL A 66 13.93 -4.10 10.90
C VAL A 66 14.08 -2.61 10.64
N LEU A 67 14.36 -2.28 9.39
CA LEU A 67 14.43 -0.92 8.85
C LEU A 67 13.27 -0.67 7.87
N PHE A 68 12.45 0.34 8.17
CA PHE A 68 11.47 0.84 7.20
C PHE A 68 12.03 2.06 6.47
N LEU A 69 11.99 2.02 5.14
CA LEU A 69 12.37 3.12 4.27
C LEU A 69 11.11 3.88 3.83
N CYS A 70 10.84 5.01 4.50
CA CYS A 70 9.70 5.90 4.24
C CYS A 70 10.12 7.16 3.49
N MET A 71 11.08 7.03 2.59
CA MET A 71 11.67 8.14 1.86
C MET A 71 10.98 8.39 0.51
N GLY A 72 11.31 9.50 -0.13
CA GLY A 72 10.83 9.79 -1.49
C GLY A 72 11.39 8.79 -2.51
N HIS A 73 10.71 8.70 -3.65
CA HIS A 73 11.13 7.85 -4.75
C HIS A 73 12.55 8.18 -5.24
N GLY A 74 13.36 7.17 -5.53
CA GLY A 74 14.75 7.27 -5.90
C GLY A 74 15.73 7.48 -4.73
N MET A 75 15.20 7.66 -3.50
CA MET A 75 16.03 7.94 -2.33
C MET A 75 16.36 6.69 -1.50
N SER A 76 15.54 5.65 -1.55
CA SER A 76 15.79 4.41 -0.80
C SER A 76 17.03 3.68 -1.32
N ALA A 77 17.18 3.57 -2.63
CA ALA A 77 18.37 2.98 -3.25
C ALA A 77 19.64 3.76 -2.88
N GLN A 78 19.62 5.08 -3.00
CA GLN A 78 20.74 5.93 -2.62
C GLN A 78 21.08 5.84 -1.13
N PHE A 79 20.06 5.69 -0.27
CA PHE A 79 20.28 5.50 1.16
C PHE A 79 21.02 4.19 1.43
N LEU A 80 20.58 3.07 0.85
CA LEU A 80 21.20 1.76 1.03
C LEU A 80 22.64 1.69 0.48
N GLU A 81 22.93 2.43 -0.61
CA GLU A 81 24.29 2.56 -1.13
C GLU A 81 25.23 3.28 -0.14
N ARG A 82 24.72 4.29 0.57
CA ARG A 82 25.52 5.11 1.50
C ARG A 82 25.61 4.53 2.91
N HIS A 83 24.63 3.72 3.31
CA HIS A 83 24.52 3.17 4.65
C HIS A 83 24.41 1.64 4.57
N PRO A 84 25.55 0.92 4.61
CA PRO A 84 25.52 -0.54 4.61
C PRO A 84 24.66 -1.06 5.79
N VAL A 85 23.59 -1.75 5.46
CA VAL A 85 22.70 -2.36 6.46
C VAL A 85 23.26 -3.74 6.82
N PRO A 86 23.39 -4.07 8.12
CA PRO A 86 23.81 -5.40 8.52
C PRO A 86 22.88 -6.50 7.97
N ALA A 87 23.45 -7.62 7.54
CA ALA A 87 22.67 -8.75 6.99
C ALA A 87 21.66 -9.36 7.97
N SER A 88 21.75 -9.03 9.27
CA SER A 88 20.80 -9.43 10.30
C SER A 88 19.56 -8.53 10.38
N VAL A 89 19.55 -7.40 9.66
CA VAL A 89 18.45 -6.43 9.67
C VAL A 89 17.57 -6.66 8.46
N ARG A 90 16.27 -6.84 8.68
CA ARG A 90 15.27 -6.91 7.60
C ARG A 90 14.94 -5.52 7.08
N ILE A 91 14.61 -5.41 5.79
CA ILE A 91 14.29 -4.12 5.15
C ILE A 91 12.90 -4.17 4.53
N ILE A 92 12.11 -3.12 4.78
CA ILE A 92 10.82 -2.91 4.11
C ILE A 92 10.85 -1.53 3.46
N ASP A 93 10.87 -1.51 2.13
CA ASP A 93 10.88 -0.27 1.35
C ASP A 93 9.47 0.14 0.92
N LEU A 94 9.09 1.39 1.19
CA LEU A 94 7.80 1.96 0.80
C LEU A 94 7.91 2.87 -0.43
N SER A 95 9.10 3.02 -1.00
CA SER A 95 9.31 3.73 -2.27
C SER A 95 8.96 2.86 -3.48
N HIS A 96 9.21 3.36 -4.69
CA HIS A 96 9.07 2.55 -5.91
C HIS A 96 10.36 1.85 -6.33
N ASP A 97 11.47 2.07 -5.60
CA ASP A 97 12.82 1.78 -6.07
C ASP A 97 13.09 0.30 -6.33
N PHE A 98 12.37 -0.60 -5.61
CA PHE A 98 12.60 -2.04 -5.65
C PHE A 98 11.36 -2.87 -6.04
N ARG A 99 10.32 -2.25 -6.62
CA ARG A 99 9.04 -2.93 -6.91
C ARG A 99 9.04 -3.77 -8.17
N LEU A 100 9.75 -3.32 -9.21
CA LEU A 100 9.77 -3.98 -10.52
C LEU A 100 10.86 -5.08 -10.56
N LYS A 101 10.61 -6.18 -11.26
CA LYS A 101 11.60 -7.27 -11.46
C LYS A 101 12.95 -6.74 -11.94
N SER A 102 12.95 -5.70 -12.78
CA SER A 102 14.17 -5.10 -13.35
C SER A 102 15.07 -4.41 -12.31
N ASN A 103 14.53 -4.00 -11.16
CA ASN A 103 15.27 -3.28 -10.11
C ASN A 103 15.07 -3.86 -8.71
N ALA A 104 14.32 -4.96 -8.57
CA ALA A 104 14.01 -5.56 -7.28
C ALA A 104 15.24 -6.12 -6.55
N GLY A 105 16.28 -6.59 -7.28
CA GLY A 105 17.34 -7.34 -6.64
C GLY A 105 16.78 -8.56 -5.89
N ASP A 106 17.00 -8.62 -4.57
CA ASP A 106 16.48 -9.66 -3.68
C ASP A 106 15.20 -9.25 -2.93
N PHE A 107 14.64 -8.07 -3.24
CA PHE A 107 13.38 -7.63 -2.66
C PHE A 107 12.20 -8.45 -3.19
N VAL A 108 11.38 -8.93 -2.28
CA VAL A 108 10.10 -9.59 -2.60
C VAL A 108 9.00 -8.54 -2.69
N TYR A 109 8.18 -8.57 -3.74
CA TYR A 109 7.01 -7.70 -3.86
C TYR A 109 6.01 -7.99 -2.73
N GLY A 110 5.74 -6.99 -1.91
CA GLY A 110 5.08 -7.09 -0.61
C GLY A 110 3.55 -7.03 -0.67
N LEU A 111 2.92 -7.78 -1.59
CA LEU A 111 1.48 -8.00 -1.61
C LEU A 111 1.18 -9.37 -0.98
N PRO A 112 0.69 -9.45 0.28
CA PRO A 112 0.48 -10.72 0.98
C PRO A 112 -0.50 -11.65 0.27
N GLU A 113 -1.51 -11.12 -0.40
CA GLU A 113 -2.50 -11.89 -1.15
C GLU A 113 -1.91 -12.61 -2.38
N LEU A 114 -0.74 -12.16 -2.83
CA LEU A 114 0.01 -12.80 -3.92
C LEU A 114 1.19 -13.64 -3.40
N ASN A 115 1.96 -13.09 -2.47
CA ASN A 115 3.31 -13.56 -2.15
C ASN A 115 3.50 -13.96 -0.68
N ARG A 116 2.45 -14.31 0.08
CA ARG A 116 2.53 -14.58 1.54
C ARG A 116 3.72 -15.45 1.94
N GLU A 117 3.89 -16.61 1.30
CA GLU A 117 4.96 -17.54 1.67
C GLU A 117 6.35 -16.99 1.31
N ARG A 118 6.47 -16.29 0.21
CA ARG A 118 7.73 -15.62 -0.18
C ARG A 118 8.10 -14.52 0.82
N ILE A 119 7.11 -13.73 1.28
CA ILE A 119 7.30 -12.67 2.27
C ILE A 119 7.74 -13.26 3.62
N ARG A 120 7.20 -14.40 4.05
CA ARG A 120 7.65 -15.09 5.28
C ARG A 120 9.13 -15.44 5.28
N GLY A 121 9.67 -15.81 4.14
CA GLY A 121 11.09 -16.12 3.98
C GLY A 121 11.99 -14.95 3.59
N ALA A 122 11.41 -13.75 3.38
CA ALA A 122 12.15 -12.62 2.85
C ALA A 122 12.97 -11.89 3.91
N TRP A 123 14.14 -11.39 3.51
CA TRP A 123 14.91 -10.39 4.23
C TRP A 123 14.58 -8.97 3.80
N HIS A 124 14.21 -8.80 2.53
CA HIS A 124 13.87 -7.50 1.96
C HIS A 124 12.51 -7.57 1.28
N VAL A 125 11.65 -6.57 1.53
CA VAL A 125 10.30 -6.49 0.97
C VAL A 125 10.08 -5.10 0.37
N ALA A 126 9.67 -5.06 -0.90
CA ALA A 126 9.22 -3.85 -1.58
C ALA A 126 7.70 -3.70 -1.45
N ASN A 127 7.24 -2.80 -0.60
CA ASN A 127 5.82 -2.58 -0.35
C ASN A 127 5.15 -1.92 -1.56
N PRO A 128 4.01 -2.44 -2.06
CA PRO A 128 3.31 -1.92 -3.24
C PRO A 128 2.90 -0.45 -3.16
N GLY A 129 2.69 0.17 -4.31
CA GLY A 129 2.05 1.47 -4.39
C GLY A 129 0.57 1.44 -4.02
N CYS A 130 0.03 2.56 -3.52
CA CYS A 130 -1.35 2.58 -3.01
C CYS A 130 -2.41 2.28 -4.09
N PHE A 131 -2.29 2.87 -5.29
CA PHE A 131 -3.18 2.51 -6.40
C PHE A 131 -2.89 1.12 -6.95
N ALA A 132 -1.62 0.69 -6.95
CA ALA A 132 -1.26 -0.66 -7.35
C ALA A 132 -1.97 -1.67 -6.43
N THR A 133 -1.86 -1.53 -5.12
CA THR A 133 -2.57 -2.37 -4.15
C THR A 133 -4.08 -2.45 -4.43
N ALA A 134 -4.74 -1.29 -4.64
CA ALA A 134 -6.19 -1.27 -4.87
C ALA A 134 -6.59 -1.96 -6.17
N ILE A 135 -5.84 -1.73 -7.25
CA ILE A 135 -6.11 -2.29 -8.58
C ILE A 135 -5.77 -3.79 -8.62
N GLU A 136 -4.62 -4.15 -8.06
CA GLU A 136 -4.17 -5.54 -7.99
C GLU A 136 -5.16 -6.38 -7.17
N LEU A 137 -5.57 -5.92 -5.99
CA LEU A 137 -6.58 -6.62 -5.20
C LEU A 137 -7.96 -6.65 -5.90
N GLY A 138 -8.26 -5.69 -6.75
CA GLY A 138 -9.46 -5.75 -7.59
C GLY A 138 -9.37 -6.77 -8.73
N LEU A 139 -8.18 -7.05 -9.27
CA LEU A 139 -8.00 -7.83 -10.51
C LEU A 139 -7.21 -9.14 -10.33
N LEU A 140 -6.52 -9.34 -9.21
CA LEU A 140 -5.69 -10.51 -8.92
C LEU A 140 -6.41 -11.86 -9.08
N PRO A 141 -7.69 -12.03 -8.66
CA PRO A 141 -8.40 -13.28 -8.86
C PRO A 141 -8.55 -13.66 -10.33
N LEU A 142 -8.76 -12.69 -11.20
CA LEU A 142 -8.86 -12.89 -12.66
C LEU A 142 -7.51 -13.27 -13.25
N ALA A 143 -6.44 -12.59 -12.84
CA ALA A 143 -5.08 -12.91 -13.28
C ALA A 143 -4.66 -14.33 -12.84
N LYS A 144 -4.91 -14.70 -11.58
CA LYS A 144 -4.61 -16.05 -11.04
C LYS A 144 -5.41 -17.17 -11.70
N SER A 145 -6.59 -16.88 -12.22
CA SER A 145 -7.40 -17.88 -12.93
C SER A 145 -6.89 -18.19 -14.36
N GLY A 146 -5.82 -17.51 -14.80
CA GLY A 146 -5.30 -17.63 -16.17
C GLY A 146 -6.19 -16.97 -17.23
N LEU A 147 -7.13 -16.13 -16.84
CA LEU A 147 -8.12 -15.51 -17.71
C LEU A 147 -8.21 -14.00 -17.45
N PRO A 148 -7.09 -13.27 -17.53
CA PRO A 148 -7.14 -11.82 -17.43
C PRO A 148 -7.98 -11.26 -18.56
N PRO A 149 -8.82 -10.23 -18.32
CA PRO A 149 -9.55 -9.55 -19.37
C PRO A 149 -8.57 -8.97 -20.41
N ALA A 150 -8.91 -9.07 -21.69
CA ALA A 150 -8.08 -8.52 -22.77
C ALA A 150 -7.90 -6.99 -22.65
N HIS A 151 -8.93 -6.30 -22.14
CA HIS A 151 -8.93 -4.87 -21.86
C HIS A 151 -9.67 -4.57 -20.57
N VAL A 152 -9.09 -3.71 -19.71
CA VAL A 152 -9.71 -3.24 -18.47
C VAL A 152 -9.63 -1.72 -18.42
N SER A 153 -10.79 -1.08 -18.30
CA SER A 153 -10.86 0.36 -17.98
C SER A 153 -10.93 0.55 -16.46
N VAL A 154 -9.96 1.25 -15.90
CA VAL A 154 -9.90 1.53 -14.46
C VAL A 154 -10.06 3.01 -14.20
N PHE A 155 -11.07 3.37 -13.42
CA PHE A 155 -11.29 4.71 -12.88
C PHE A 155 -11.02 4.69 -11.38
N GLY A 156 -10.04 5.47 -10.91
CA GLY A 156 -9.62 5.43 -9.52
C GLY A 156 -9.60 6.80 -8.86
N ILE A 157 -10.33 6.96 -7.74
CA ILE A 157 -10.34 8.21 -6.95
C ILE A 157 -9.46 8.01 -5.72
N THR A 158 -8.53 8.95 -5.48
CA THR A 158 -7.63 8.96 -4.31
C THR A 158 -7.77 10.21 -3.48
N GLY A 159 -7.57 10.08 -2.18
CA GLY A 159 -7.45 11.20 -1.26
C GLY A 159 -6.21 12.08 -1.50
N ALA A 160 -6.27 13.32 -1.01
CA ALA A 160 -5.21 14.31 -1.21
C ALA A 160 -3.87 13.92 -0.56
N THR A 161 -3.88 13.11 0.49
CA THR A 161 -2.66 12.63 1.18
C THR A 161 -1.75 11.79 0.29
N GLY A 162 -2.28 11.19 -0.79
CA GLY A 162 -1.48 10.48 -1.79
C GLY A 162 -0.49 11.36 -2.57
N ALA A 163 -0.63 12.70 -2.51
CA ALA A 163 0.33 13.65 -3.09
C ALA A 163 1.54 13.92 -2.18
N GLY A 164 1.54 13.43 -0.95
CA GLY A 164 2.56 13.73 0.05
C GLY A 164 2.33 15.08 0.76
N GLN A 165 3.29 15.42 1.62
CA GLN A 165 3.20 16.58 2.54
C GLN A 165 3.59 17.90 1.88
N LYS A 166 4.44 17.87 0.84
CA LYS A 166 4.95 19.09 0.20
C LYS A 166 3.80 19.82 -0.49
N PRO A 167 3.52 21.09 -0.12
CA PRO A 167 2.48 21.88 -0.75
C PRO A 167 2.74 22.09 -2.24
N THR A 168 1.69 21.94 -3.04
CA THR A 168 1.69 22.26 -4.47
C THR A 168 0.41 23.04 -4.81
N GLU A 169 0.34 23.67 -5.98
CA GLU A 169 -0.86 24.35 -6.45
C GLU A 169 -2.08 23.42 -6.40
N GLU A 170 -1.94 22.20 -6.91
CA GLU A 170 -3.01 21.21 -6.96
C GLU A 170 -3.46 20.69 -5.58
N THR A 171 -2.61 20.79 -4.56
CA THR A 171 -2.92 20.38 -3.17
C THR A 171 -3.32 21.53 -2.27
N HIS A 172 -3.25 22.78 -2.78
CA HIS A 172 -3.68 23.95 -2.05
C HIS A 172 -5.19 23.86 -1.71
N TYR A 173 -5.57 24.29 -0.50
CA TYR A 173 -6.94 24.11 0.00
C TYR A 173 -8.00 24.66 -0.95
N SER A 174 -7.84 25.90 -1.46
CA SER A 174 -8.83 26.53 -2.35
C SER A 174 -8.93 25.83 -3.72
N HIS A 175 -7.87 25.16 -4.17
CA HIS A 175 -7.92 24.33 -5.38
C HIS A 175 -8.59 22.99 -5.10
N ARG A 176 -8.30 22.39 -3.94
CA ARG A 176 -8.72 21.00 -3.62
C ARG A 176 -10.11 20.90 -3.02
N ALA A 177 -10.56 21.91 -2.29
CA ALA A 177 -11.87 21.88 -1.65
C ALA A 177 -13.01 21.77 -2.70
N GLN A 178 -13.89 20.77 -2.53
CA GLN A 178 -15.04 20.50 -3.40
C GLN A 178 -14.66 20.31 -4.90
N ASN A 179 -13.44 19.88 -5.18
CA ASN A 179 -12.92 19.72 -6.54
C ASN A 179 -12.39 18.31 -6.80
N LEU A 180 -12.63 17.82 -8.02
CA LEU A 180 -12.05 16.59 -8.55
C LEU A 180 -11.17 16.94 -9.76
N SER A 181 -10.03 16.28 -9.89
CA SER A 181 -9.16 16.49 -11.04
C SER A 181 -8.48 15.20 -11.47
N VAL A 182 -8.47 14.92 -12.77
CA VAL A 182 -7.67 13.85 -13.35
C VAL A 182 -6.20 14.24 -13.34
N TYR A 183 -5.30 13.25 -13.24
CA TYR A 183 -3.86 13.49 -13.33
C TYR A 183 -3.15 12.24 -13.86
N LYS A 184 -2.04 12.41 -14.55
CA LYS A 184 -1.22 11.30 -15.09
C LYS A 184 -2.04 10.21 -15.81
N VAL A 185 -3.05 10.62 -16.58
CA VAL A 185 -3.93 9.71 -17.33
C VAL A 185 -3.09 8.82 -18.23
N PHE A 186 -3.31 7.50 -18.18
CA PHE A 186 -2.59 6.44 -18.92
C PHE A 186 -1.06 6.40 -18.67
N SER A 187 -0.53 7.23 -17.80
CA SER A 187 0.91 7.40 -17.56
C SER A 187 1.29 7.38 -16.07
N HIS A 188 0.38 6.92 -15.20
CA HIS A 188 0.64 6.83 -13.77
C HIS A 188 1.77 5.84 -13.47
N GLN A 189 2.70 6.22 -12.57
CA GLN A 189 3.89 5.41 -12.25
C GLN A 189 3.58 4.00 -11.74
N HIS A 190 2.40 3.77 -11.13
CA HIS A 190 2.00 2.43 -10.67
C HIS A 190 1.59 1.49 -11.80
N LEU A 191 1.38 1.97 -13.04
CA LEU A 191 1.00 1.10 -14.16
C LEU A 191 2.05 0.03 -14.48
N ALA A 192 3.33 0.35 -14.28
CA ALA A 192 4.40 -0.60 -14.54
C ALA A 192 4.31 -1.81 -13.58
N GLU A 193 4.19 -1.55 -12.26
CA GLU A 193 4.04 -2.61 -11.26
C GLU A 193 2.72 -3.39 -11.44
N ILE A 194 1.60 -2.73 -11.72
CA ILE A 194 0.31 -3.37 -11.94
C ILE A 194 0.38 -4.34 -13.14
N ARG A 195 0.93 -3.90 -14.27
CA ARG A 195 1.06 -4.74 -15.47
C ARG A 195 1.93 -5.95 -15.21
N GLU A 196 3.05 -5.77 -14.52
CA GLU A 196 3.97 -6.87 -14.18
C GLU A 196 3.31 -7.91 -13.27
N ILE A 197 2.53 -7.47 -12.27
CA ILE A 197 1.83 -8.35 -11.34
C ILE A 197 0.67 -9.09 -12.02
N LEU A 198 -0.11 -8.40 -12.85
CA LEU A 198 -1.27 -9.00 -13.53
C LEU A 198 -0.88 -9.89 -14.71
N ALA A 199 0.26 -9.66 -15.34
CA ALA A 199 0.84 -10.58 -16.33
C ALA A 199 1.28 -11.91 -15.67
N GLY A 200 1.61 -11.90 -14.36
CA GLY A 200 2.01 -13.11 -13.64
C GLY A 200 3.33 -13.69 -14.14
N GLN A 201 3.34 -14.98 -14.53
CA GLN A 201 4.52 -15.65 -15.07
C GLN A 201 4.54 -15.69 -16.61
N ASP A 202 3.44 -15.32 -17.25
CA ASP A 202 3.32 -15.29 -18.70
C ASP A 202 3.56 -13.87 -19.23
N GLU A 203 4.80 -13.61 -19.65
CA GLU A 203 5.23 -12.31 -20.15
C GLU A 203 4.56 -11.92 -21.48
N ASP A 204 3.96 -12.88 -22.18
CA ASP A 204 3.19 -12.65 -23.42
C ASP A 204 1.78 -12.12 -23.12
N VAL A 205 1.29 -12.28 -21.88
CA VAL A 205 0.00 -11.73 -21.44
C VAL A 205 0.17 -10.27 -21.00
N GLN A 206 -0.02 -9.36 -21.94
CA GLN A 206 -0.10 -7.93 -21.61
C GLN A 206 -1.56 -7.56 -21.30
N ALA A 207 -1.86 -7.35 -20.02
CA ALA A 207 -3.14 -6.75 -19.65
C ALA A 207 -3.19 -5.30 -20.17
N ASP A 208 -4.08 -5.03 -21.13
CA ASP A 208 -4.35 -3.68 -21.61
C ASP A 208 -5.19 -2.94 -20.57
N ILE A 209 -4.54 -2.05 -19.80
CA ILE A 209 -5.16 -1.31 -18.70
C ILE A 209 -5.22 0.17 -19.06
N ALA A 210 -6.43 0.68 -19.26
CA ALA A 210 -6.72 2.09 -19.41
C ALA A 210 -7.01 2.71 -18.04
N PHE A 211 -5.99 3.27 -17.37
CA PHE A 211 -6.12 3.81 -16.02
C PHE A 211 -6.30 5.34 -16.04
N VAL A 212 -7.37 5.80 -15.40
CA VAL A 212 -7.71 7.22 -15.20
C VAL A 212 -7.71 7.53 -13.70
N PRO A 213 -6.60 8.00 -13.14
CA PRO A 213 -6.56 8.41 -11.74
C PRO A 213 -7.16 9.80 -11.55
N VAL A 214 -7.94 9.94 -10.47
CA VAL A 214 -8.61 11.17 -10.06
C VAL A 214 -8.20 11.52 -8.63
N ARG A 215 -7.84 12.77 -8.41
CA ARG A 215 -7.65 13.29 -7.07
C ARG A 215 -8.95 13.84 -6.52
N GLY A 216 -9.41 13.24 -5.42
CA GLY A 216 -10.63 13.61 -4.72
C GLY A 216 -10.44 14.80 -3.77
N CYS A 217 -11.56 15.31 -3.24
CA CYS A 217 -11.61 16.37 -2.24
C CYS A 217 -11.52 15.86 -0.79
N HIS A 218 -11.39 14.54 -0.58
CA HIS A 218 -11.20 13.92 0.72
C HIS A 218 -9.72 13.72 1.04
N ALA A 219 -9.38 13.57 2.33
CA ALA A 219 -7.99 13.44 2.76
C ALA A 219 -7.43 12.03 2.47
N ARG A 220 -8.16 10.97 2.81
CA ARG A 220 -7.69 9.57 2.80
C ARG A 220 -8.65 8.64 2.07
N GLY A 221 -8.07 7.59 1.53
CA GLY A 221 -8.77 6.48 0.89
C GLY A 221 -8.62 6.47 -0.62
N ILE A 222 -8.70 5.26 -1.18
CA ILE A 222 -8.75 4.97 -2.61
C ILE A 222 -9.97 4.12 -2.89
N MET A 223 -10.72 4.49 -3.92
CA MET A 223 -11.75 3.67 -4.54
C MET A 223 -11.40 3.50 -6.00
N ILE A 224 -11.30 2.26 -6.46
CA ILE A 224 -11.17 1.96 -7.88
C ILE A 224 -12.42 1.26 -8.39
N ASN A 225 -12.75 1.54 -9.64
CA ASN A 225 -13.79 0.88 -10.41
C ASN A 225 -13.12 0.34 -11.69
N ALA A 226 -13.05 -0.99 -11.80
CA ALA A 226 -12.49 -1.67 -12.95
C ALA A 226 -13.63 -2.27 -13.77
N VAL A 227 -13.74 -1.88 -15.04
CA VAL A 227 -14.78 -2.33 -15.97
C VAL A 227 -14.17 -3.13 -17.09
N PHE A 228 -14.72 -4.32 -17.37
CA PHE A 228 -14.31 -5.19 -18.45
C PHE A 228 -15.48 -6.06 -18.94
N ALA A 229 -15.35 -6.67 -20.12
CA ALA A 229 -16.32 -7.61 -20.63
C ALA A 229 -15.96 -9.06 -20.24
N SER A 230 -16.97 -9.86 -19.88
CA SER A 230 -16.83 -11.29 -19.56
C SER A 230 -18.00 -12.10 -20.11
N GLU A 231 -17.72 -13.33 -20.56
CA GLU A 231 -18.73 -14.32 -20.92
C GLU A 231 -19.11 -15.22 -19.72
N ARG A 232 -18.43 -15.07 -18.57
CA ARG A 232 -18.68 -15.85 -17.36
C ARG A 232 -19.85 -15.26 -16.58
N ASP A 233 -20.58 -16.10 -15.89
CA ASP A 233 -21.63 -15.68 -14.99
C ASP A 233 -21.06 -15.03 -13.72
N LEU A 234 -21.84 -14.10 -13.12
CA LEU A 234 -21.49 -13.40 -11.88
C LEU A 234 -21.15 -14.38 -10.73
N SER A 235 -21.88 -15.48 -10.62
CA SER A 235 -21.66 -16.50 -9.59
C SER A 235 -20.29 -17.17 -9.74
N GLU A 236 -19.86 -17.45 -10.96
CA GLU A 236 -18.55 -18.02 -11.27
C GLU A 236 -17.45 -17.02 -10.91
N ILE A 237 -17.59 -15.75 -11.33
CA ILE A 237 -16.64 -14.69 -11.01
C ILE A 237 -16.52 -14.51 -9.48
N ARG A 238 -17.65 -14.39 -8.75
CA ARG A 238 -17.65 -14.26 -7.31
C ARG A 238 -16.99 -15.45 -6.59
N SER A 239 -17.19 -16.65 -7.10
CA SER A 239 -16.54 -17.87 -6.57
C SER A 239 -15.02 -17.82 -6.72
N MET A 240 -14.51 -17.32 -7.85
CA MET A 240 -13.07 -17.11 -8.09
C MET A 240 -12.48 -16.12 -7.07
N TYR A 241 -13.19 -15.02 -6.80
CA TYR A 241 -12.77 -14.02 -5.83
C TYR A 241 -12.78 -14.59 -4.41
N ALA A 242 -13.84 -15.27 -4.02
CA ALA A 242 -13.95 -15.91 -2.70
C ALA A 242 -12.81 -16.92 -2.46
N ALA A 243 -12.54 -17.79 -3.43
CA ALA A 243 -11.45 -18.75 -3.34
C ALA A 243 -10.06 -18.08 -3.29
N CYS A 244 -9.86 -16.99 -4.05
CA CYS A 244 -8.59 -16.26 -4.05
C CYS A 244 -8.28 -15.61 -2.70
N TYR A 245 -9.30 -15.09 -2.01
CA TYR A 245 -9.12 -14.35 -0.76
C TYR A 245 -9.42 -15.16 0.50
N GLU A 246 -9.74 -16.45 0.36
CA GLU A 246 -9.88 -17.35 1.50
C GLU A 246 -8.59 -17.35 2.36
N GLY A 247 -8.75 -17.14 3.66
CA GLY A 247 -7.63 -17.06 4.60
C GLY A 247 -6.79 -15.79 4.53
N HIS A 248 -7.17 -14.77 3.73
CA HIS A 248 -6.54 -13.45 3.73
C HIS A 248 -7.29 -12.50 4.67
N PRO A 249 -6.74 -12.15 5.85
CA PRO A 249 -7.51 -11.48 6.92
C PRO A 249 -7.91 -10.04 6.57
N PHE A 250 -7.23 -9.41 5.61
CA PHE A 250 -7.44 -8.00 5.28
C PHE A 250 -8.10 -7.76 3.92
N THR A 251 -8.43 -8.80 3.16
CA THR A 251 -9.14 -8.64 1.89
C THR A 251 -10.47 -9.35 1.97
N VAL A 252 -11.56 -8.58 1.93
CA VAL A 252 -12.93 -9.02 2.19
C VAL A 252 -13.78 -8.87 0.95
N MET A 253 -14.39 -9.97 0.51
CA MET A 253 -15.46 -9.92 -0.49
C MET A 253 -16.75 -9.45 0.16
N SER A 254 -17.43 -8.49 -0.48
CA SER A 254 -18.72 -7.97 -0.05
C SER A 254 -19.81 -8.37 -1.05
N ASP A 255 -20.92 -8.88 -0.55
CA ASP A 255 -22.12 -9.12 -1.36
C ASP A 255 -22.85 -7.81 -1.73
N GLU A 256 -22.64 -6.77 -0.94
CA GLU A 256 -23.23 -5.46 -1.10
C GLU A 256 -22.21 -4.43 -1.62
N PRO A 257 -22.66 -3.34 -2.27
CA PRO A 257 -21.80 -2.26 -2.71
C PRO A 257 -20.92 -1.70 -1.58
N VAL A 258 -19.66 -1.41 -1.91
CA VAL A 258 -18.66 -0.95 -0.94
C VAL A 258 -18.45 0.55 -0.97
N TYR A 259 -18.13 1.13 0.17
CA TYR A 259 -17.97 2.57 0.36
C TYR A 259 -16.61 2.89 0.95
N LEU A 260 -16.02 3.99 0.53
CA LEU A 260 -14.71 4.43 0.99
C LEU A 260 -14.60 4.53 2.53
N LYS A 261 -15.63 5.03 3.21
CA LYS A 261 -15.64 5.18 4.67
C LYS A 261 -15.61 3.85 5.45
N GLN A 262 -15.91 2.72 4.81
CA GLN A 262 -15.82 1.41 5.45
C GLN A 262 -14.38 0.98 5.77
N VAL A 263 -13.40 1.54 5.05
CA VAL A 263 -11.98 1.12 5.14
C VAL A 263 -11.03 2.23 5.63
N VAL A 264 -11.47 3.49 5.63
CA VAL A 264 -10.62 4.60 6.10
C VAL A 264 -10.16 4.37 7.54
N ASN A 265 -8.86 4.53 7.78
CA ASN A 265 -8.14 4.22 9.02
C ASN A 265 -8.01 2.72 9.36
N THR A 266 -8.19 1.82 8.40
CA THR A 266 -7.99 0.38 8.59
C THR A 266 -7.02 -0.20 7.57
N ASN A 267 -6.53 -1.43 7.83
CA ASN A 267 -5.74 -2.20 6.88
C ASN A 267 -6.60 -3.07 5.95
N TYR A 268 -7.92 -2.87 5.92
CA TYR A 268 -8.81 -3.65 5.07
C TYR A 268 -8.84 -3.14 3.63
N CYS A 269 -8.98 -4.10 2.71
CA CYS A 269 -9.47 -3.91 1.35
C CYS A 269 -10.84 -4.58 1.25
N PHE A 270 -11.87 -3.84 0.82
CA PHE A 270 -13.17 -4.43 0.49
C PHE A 270 -13.34 -4.45 -1.02
N VAL A 271 -13.79 -5.59 -1.54
CA VAL A 271 -14.00 -5.83 -2.98
C VAL A 271 -15.45 -6.23 -3.21
N HIS A 272 -16.09 -5.64 -4.20
CA HIS A 272 -17.44 -5.98 -4.64
C HIS A 272 -17.46 -6.19 -6.16
N VAL A 273 -18.24 -7.16 -6.62
CA VAL A 273 -18.37 -7.51 -8.04
C VAL A 273 -19.82 -7.46 -8.45
N GLU A 274 -20.09 -6.69 -9.51
CA GLU A 274 -21.41 -6.58 -10.15
C GLU A 274 -21.30 -6.94 -11.63
N GLN A 275 -22.37 -7.45 -12.22
CA GLN A 275 -22.43 -7.76 -13.64
C GLN A 275 -23.82 -7.44 -14.19
N GLN A 276 -23.82 -6.82 -15.36
CA GLN A 276 -25.01 -6.68 -16.20
C GLN A 276 -24.64 -7.06 -17.65
N ASP A 277 -25.34 -8.03 -18.16
CA ASP A 277 -25.02 -8.66 -19.47
C ASP A 277 -23.53 -9.13 -19.47
N ARG A 278 -22.73 -8.65 -20.40
CA ARG A 278 -21.30 -8.93 -20.46
C ARG A 278 -20.43 -7.97 -19.68
N ASN A 279 -21.00 -6.88 -19.16
CA ASN A 279 -20.21 -5.86 -18.45
C ASN A 279 -20.04 -6.24 -16.99
N VAL A 280 -18.81 -6.39 -16.55
CA VAL A 280 -18.44 -6.65 -15.18
C VAL A 280 -17.83 -5.38 -14.59
N LEU A 281 -18.30 -4.99 -13.40
CA LEU A 281 -17.69 -3.95 -12.57
C LEU A 281 -17.09 -4.60 -11.33
N VAL A 282 -15.81 -4.34 -11.09
CA VAL A 282 -15.15 -4.64 -9.83
C VAL A 282 -14.83 -3.34 -9.12
N THR A 283 -15.40 -3.17 -7.94
CA THR A 283 -15.08 -2.03 -7.05
C THR A 283 -14.17 -2.51 -5.94
N SER A 284 -13.01 -1.86 -5.74
CA SER A 284 -12.09 -2.13 -4.63
C SER A 284 -11.83 -0.83 -3.87
N VAL A 285 -11.89 -0.90 -2.53
CA VAL A 285 -11.69 0.26 -1.65
C VAL A 285 -10.63 -0.05 -0.59
N ILE A 286 -9.70 0.88 -0.36
CA ILE A 286 -8.67 0.80 0.66
C ILE A 286 -8.42 2.17 1.32
N ASP A 287 -7.76 2.18 2.47
CA ASP A 287 -7.09 3.39 2.97
C ASP A 287 -5.70 3.49 2.30
N ASN A 288 -5.44 4.59 1.60
CA ASN A 288 -4.18 4.78 0.83
C ASN A 288 -2.93 4.89 1.70
N LEU A 289 -3.05 5.24 2.98
CA LEU A 289 -1.94 5.32 3.93
C LEU A 289 -1.78 4.06 4.80
N LEU A 290 -2.79 3.19 4.87
CA LEU A 290 -2.73 1.92 5.61
C LEU A 290 -2.60 0.72 4.68
N LYS A 291 -3.68 0.13 4.18
CA LYS A 291 -3.56 -1.00 3.24
C LYS A 291 -2.79 -0.61 1.98
N GLY A 292 -2.87 0.65 1.56
CA GLY A 292 -2.09 1.19 0.44
C GLY A 292 -0.62 1.53 0.77
N ALA A 293 -0.19 1.47 2.04
CA ALA A 293 1.17 1.84 2.45
C ALA A 293 1.57 1.20 3.80
N SER A 294 1.45 1.95 4.90
CA SER A 294 2.07 1.62 6.21
C SER A 294 1.43 0.42 6.88
N GLY A 295 0.12 0.23 6.76
CA GLY A 295 -0.55 -0.94 7.34
C GLY A 295 -0.12 -2.22 6.64
N GLN A 296 -0.03 -2.22 5.31
CA GLN A 296 0.51 -3.34 4.53
C GLN A 296 2.00 -3.60 4.86
N ALA A 297 2.78 -2.54 5.08
CA ALA A 297 4.17 -2.69 5.50
C ALA A 297 4.30 -3.36 6.89
N VAL A 298 3.40 -3.05 7.84
CA VAL A 298 3.34 -3.76 9.14
C VAL A 298 2.84 -5.19 8.96
N GLN A 299 1.86 -5.45 8.10
CA GLN A 299 1.42 -6.81 7.75
C GLN A 299 2.58 -7.63 7.17
N ASN A 300 3.39 -7.03 6.29
CA ASN A 300 4.60 -7.65 5.74
C ASN A 300 5.64 -7.94 6.85
N MET A 301 5.89 -6.97 7.75
CA MET A 301 6.77 -7.17 8.90
C MET A 301 6.29 -8.36 9.75
N ASN A 302 5.01 -8.44 10.05
CA ASN A 302 4.45 -9.55 10.84
C ASN A 302 4.74 -10.90 10.19
N LEU A 303 4.52 -11.03 8.88
CA LEU A 303 4.83 -12.24 8.13
C LEU A 303 6.33 -12.56 8.16
N MET A 304 7.20 -11.56 7.90
CA MET A 304 8.66 -11.72 7.89
C MET A 304 9.19 -12.23 9.23
N PHE A 305 8.59 -11.81 10.35
CA PHE A 305 9.01 -12.21 11.70
C PHE A 305 8.21 -13.40 12.27
N GLY A 306 7.33 -14.01 11.49
CA GLY A 306 6.51 -15.15 11.92
C GLY A 306 5.51 -14.82 13.01
N LEU A 307 5.06 -13.56 13.05
CA LEU A 307 4.01 -13.11 13.97
C LEU A 307 2.62 -13.39 13.37
N GLU A 308 1.59 -13.22 14.20
CA GLU A 308 0.22 -13.16 13.71
C GLU A 308 0.07 -12.00 12.71
N GLU A 309 -0.40 -12.31 11.51
CA GLU A 309 -0.47 -11.35 10.39
C GLU A 309 -1.25 -10.08 10.73
N THR A 310 -2.22 -10.20 11.65
CA THR A 310 -3.10 -9.11 12.10
C THR A 310 -2.57 -8.33 13.31
N ALA A 311 -1.43 -8.71 13.88
CA ALA A 311 -0.89 -8.07 15.07
C ALA A 311 -0.69 -6.55 14.85
N GLY A 312 -1.18 -5.73 15.79
CA GLY A 312 -1.13 -4.27 15.72
C GLY A 312 -2.05 -3.62 14.68
N LEU A 313 -2.79 -4.40 13.88
CA LEU A 313 -3.62 -3.92 12.77
C LEU A 313 -5.14 -4.05 13.00
N GLY A 314 -5.56 -4.37 14.23
CA GLY A 314 -6.97 -4.49 14.62
C GLY A 314 -7.69 -3.14 14.71
N LEU A 315 -7.64 -2.35 13.66
CA LEU A 315 -8.17 -0.99 13.60
C LEU A 315 -9.62 -0.99 13.08
N LYS A 316 -10.47 -0.17 13.70
CA LYS A 316 -11.83 0.07 13.25
C LYS A 316 -11.92 1.33 12.38
N ALA A 317 -12.68 1.25 11.30
CA ALA A 317 -12.90 2.38 10.39
C ALA A 317 -13.56 3.59 11.09
N SER A 318 -13.16 4.80 10.67
CA SER A 318 -13.86 6.03 10.99
C SER A 318 -15.02 6.20 10.01
N TYR A 319 -16.14 5.50 10.29
CA TYR A 319 -17.26 5.40 9.36
C TYR A 319 -18.13 6.66 9.29
N PHE A 320 -18.16 7.45 10.36
CA PHE A 320 -18.95 8.69 10.49
C PHE A 320 -18.10 9.94 10.39
#